data_ba341388e8f0fe8e0fb015db3749d746
#
_entry.id   ba341388e8f0fe8e0fb015db3749d746
#
_cell.length_a   1.000
_cell.length_b   1.000
_cell.length_c   1.000
_cell.angle_alpha   90.00
_cell.angle_beta   90.00
_cell.angle_gamma   90.00
#
_symmetry.space_group_name_H-M   'P 1'
#
loop_
_entity.id
_entity.type
_entity.pdbx_description
1 polymer ?
#
loop_
_entity_poly.entity_id
_entity_poly.type
_entity_poly.pdbx_seq_one_letter_code
_entity_poly.pdbx_strand_id
1 'polypeptide(L)'
;GWEGLAILSDRPEVLARLSGGGGAARSCPPGLFAKLAWGRPYAALARFARERGIPAAAAADAVFLDDSDERLYPLLRAIDLNTTLEHVPASERPEKRHRYAPPEEIARVFSAVPEAVANAEGLVERASCDGIISPRFVFPSFRAMSDGETFRELRRLCEEGAVRRYGGMRPDVRQRLEHELAIIREKGFASYFLVVRDIVQQCPRTCGRGSAASSIVSFLLGLTHVEPLHYNLFFERFLNRGRTDPPDIDVDFPWDEREAVQRYVFRAYEGRAGMVANHVTFGARSALRDPAKALGMPAGEIGSVVRFFRLGEHGRIPPYLREDAARLQGFPRNLGTHCGGVVITPGPITGYTHLQTSALGFPLIAWEKDATEDAGLVKIDLLGNRSLAVLRDTIALVARRPDGE
;
A
#
# COMPACT_ATOMS: atom_id res chain seq x y z
N GLY A 1 -14.78 -23.30 -2.85
CA GLY A 1 -14.06 -23.99 -3.91
C GLY A 1 -12.64 -23.51 -4.01
N TRP A 2 -11.78 -24.34 -4.56
CA TRP A 2 -10.35 -24.07 -4.75
C TRP A 2 -10.02 -23.85 -6.22
N GLU A 3 -11.05 -23.63 -7.00
CA GLU A 3 -10.95 -23.42 -8.44
C GLU A 3 -10.03 -22.25 -8.72
N GLY A 4 -8.99 -22.46 -9.53
CA GLY A 4 -7.97 -21.45 -9.82
C GLY A 4 -6.83 -21.32 -8.79
N LEU A 5 -6.79 -22.15 -7.72
CA LEU A 5 -5.72 -22.12 -6.73
C LEU A 5 -4.82 -23.35 -6.83
N ALA A 6 -3.51 -23.16 -6.66
CA ALA A 6 -2.54 -24.20 -6.38
C ALA A 6 -2.11 -24.14 -4.92
N ILE A 7 -2.29 -25.27 -4.20
CA ILE A 7 -1.95 -25.38 -2.78
C ILE A 7 -0.77 -26.32 -2.64
N LEU A 8 0.32 -25.82 -2.09
CA LEU A 8 1.52 -26.60 -1.81
C LEU A 8 1.69 -26.72 -0.30
N SER A 9 1.87 -27.93 0.21
CA SER A 9 2.17 -28.14 1.64
C SER A 9 3.25 -29.20 1.82
N ASP A 10 4.16 -28.98 2.76
CA ASP A 10 5.16 -29.92 3.22
C ASP A 10 4.72 -30.71 4.47
N ARG A 11 3.46 -30.50 4.93
CA ARG A 11 2.89 -31.12 6.12
C ARG A 11 1.94 -32.24 5.76
N PRO A 12 2.26 -33.53 6.09
CA PRO A 12 1.40 -34.67 5.78
C PRO A 12 -0.01 -34.55 6.35
N GLU A 13 -0.17 -33.99 7.56
CA GLU A 13 -1.46 -33.79 8.21
C GLU A 13 -2.36 -32.79 7.45
N VAL A 14 -1.77 -31.74 6.87
CA VAL A 14 -2.49 -30.76 6.03
C VAL A 14 -2.93 -31.44 4.72
N LEU A 15 -2.00 -32.14 4.07
CA LEU A 15 -2.28 -32.90 2.83
C LEU A 15 -3.36 -33.94 3.04
N ALA A 16 -3.30 -34.71 4.14
CA ALA A 16 -4.33 -35.70 4.51
C ALA A 16 -5.71 -35.07 4.69
N ARG A 17 -5.77 -33.94 5.39
CA ARG A 17 -7.03 -33.24 5.64
C ARG A 17 -7.63 -32.68 4.36
N LEU A 18 -6.79 -32.13 3.48
CA LEU A 18 -7.22 -31.49 2.25
C LEU A 18 -7.58 -32.50 1.15
N SER A 19 -6.92 -33.67 1.12
CA SER A 19 -7.25 -34.77 0.19
C SER A 19 -8.48 -35.58 0.60
N GLY A 20 -9.14 -35.27 1.72
CA GLY A 20 -10.31 -35.97 2.24
C GLY A 20 -9.91 -37.18 3.09
N GLY A 21 -9.80 -37.00 4.42
CA GLY A 21 -9.33 -38.00 5.37
C GLY A 21 -9.99 -39.36 5.26
N GLY A 22 -9.17 -40.41 5.04
CA GLY A 22 -9.42 -41.78 5.39
C GLY A 22 -10.62 -42.48 4.76
N GLY A 23 -10.65 -42.68 3.44
CA GLY A 23 -11.60 -43.54 2.77
C GLY A 23 -11.20 -43.77 1.32
N ALA A 24 -11.29 -44.99 0.82
CA ALA A 24 -10.84 -45.36 -0.51
C ALA A 24 -11.39 -44.44 -1.62
N ALA A 25 -10.49 -44.04 -2.54
CA ALA A 25 -10.75 -43.52 -3.89
C ALA A 25 -11.58 -42.21 -3.96
N ARG A 26 -11.19 -41.14 -3.25
CA ARG A 26 -11.50 -39.80 -3.74
C ARG A 26 -10.29 -39.27 -4.50
N SER A 27 -10.53 -38.82 -5.74
CA SER A 27 -9.51 -38.17 -6.54
C SER A 27 -8.94 -36.98 -5.77
N CYS A 28 -7.61 -36.84 -5.74
CA CYS A 28 -6.94 -35.67 -5.16
C CYS A 28 -7.58 -34.40 -5.73
N PRO A 29 -7.91 -33.39 -4.90
CA PRO A 29 -8.45 -32.16 -5.41
C PRO A 29 -7.49 -31.56 -6.45
N PRO A 30 -8.00 -31.09 -7.60
CA PRO A 30 -7.15 -30.43 -8.58
C PRO A 30 -6.46 -29.22 -7.93
N GLY A 31 -5.16 -29.09 -8.09
CA GLY A 31 -4.37 -28.00 -7.53
C GLY A 31 -3.74 -28.28 -6.16
N LEU A 32 -3.91 -29.46 -5.55
CA LEU A 32 -3.19 -29.84 -4.33
C LEU A 32 -1.86 -30.55 -4.68
N PHE A 33 -0.76 -30.09 -4.08
CA PHE A 33 0.58 -30.62 -4.28
C PHE A 33 1.31 -30.85 -2.96
N ALA A 34 2.10 -31.93 -2.89
CA ALA A 34 3.07 -32.11 -1.82
C ALA A 34 4.34 -31.31 -2.15
N LYS A 35 4.65 -30.30 -1.34
CA LYS A 35 5.84 -29.45 -1.48
C LYS A 35 7.07 -30.21 -1.02
N LEU A 36 7.92 -30.63 -1.95
CA LEU A 36 9.23 -31.21 -1.63
C LEU A 36 10.26 -30.07 -1.55
N ALA A 37 10.63 -29.68 -0.32
CA ALA A 37 11.55 -28.58 -0.12
C ALA A 37 13.01 -29.06 -0.21
N TRP A 38 13.84 -28.32 -0.96
CA TRP A 38 15.27 -28.58 -1.03
C TRP A 38 15.91 -28.53 0.37
N GLY A 39 16.74 -29.55 0.63
CA GLY A 39 17.49 -29.65 1.88
C GLY A 39 16.70 -30.15 3.07
N ARG A 40 15.44 -30.50 2.91
CA ARG A 40 14.68 -31.28 3.88
C ARG A 40 14.58 -32.74 3.44
N PRO A 41 14.53 -33.71 4.37
CA PRO A 41 14.28 -35.11 4.02
C PRO A 41 12.90 -35.24 3.39
N TYR A 42 12.83 -35.33 2.08
CA TYR A 42 11.55 -35.40 1.35
C TYR A 42 11.06 -36.81 1.02
N ALA A 43 11.89 -37.85 1.22
CA ALA A 43 11.54 -39.21 0.81
C ALA A 43 10.26 -39.75 1.47
N ALA A 44 10.07 -39.46 2.77
CA ALA A 44 8.87 -39.89 3.50
C ALA A 44 7.63 -39.15 2.98
N LEU A 45 7.74 -37.85 2.72
CA LEU A 45 6.65 -37.03 2.19
C LEU A 45 6.32 -37.42 0.74
N ALA A 46 7.32 -37.70 -0.09
CA ALA A 46 7.13 -38.18 -1.45
C ALA A 46 6.39 -39.54 -1.49
N ARG A 47 6.76 -40.45 -0.59
CA ARG A 47 6.05 -41.72 -0.43
C ARG A 47 4.61 -41.53 0.00
N PHE A 48 4.38 -40.72 1.05
CA PHE A 48 3.05 -40.39 1.54
C PHE A 48 2.16 -39.79 0.44
N ALA A 49 2.71 -38.86 -0.35
CA ALA A 49 2.01 -38.22 -1.45
C ALA A 49 1.63 -39.25 -2.53
N ARG A 50 2.55 -40.13 -2.92
CA ARG A 50 2.34 -41.18 -3.91
C ARG A 50 1.24 -42.16 -3.47
N GLU A 51 1.24 -42.60 -2.20
CA GLU A 51 0.22 -43.48 -1.63
C GLU A 51 -1.20 -42.88 -1.67
N ARG A 52 -1.29 -41.56 -1.72
CA ARG A 52 -2.57 -40.80 -1.75
C ARG A 52 -2.91 -40.20 -3.11
N GLY A 53 -2.10 -40.46 -4.14
CA GLY A 53 -2.29 -39.87 -5.46
C GLY A 53 -2.14 -38.34 -5.48
N ILE A 54 -1.40 -37.75 -4.53
CA ILE A 54 -1.13 -36.31 -4.48
C ILE A 54 0.16 -36.06 -5.29
N PRO A 55 0.11 -35.24 -6.35
CA PRO A 55 1.31 -34.88 -7.09
C PRO A 55 2.31 -34.15 -6.20
N ALA A 56 3.60 -34.43 -6.37
CA ALA A 56 4.68 -33.72 -5.70
C ALA A 56 5.16 -32.57 -6.56
N ALA A 57 5.55 -31.45 -5.95
CA ALA A 57 6.20 -30.33 -6.60
C ALA A 57 7.49 -29.94 -5.86
N ALA A 58 8.58 -29.76 -6.63
CA ALA A 58 9.88 -29.33 -6.09
C ALA A 58 9.84 -27.86 -5.71
N ALA A 59 10.47 -27.52 -4.60
CA ALA A 59 10.60 -26.14 -4.14
C ALA A 59 12.00 -25.87 -3.59
N ALA A 60 12.60 -24.76 -4.02
CA ALA A 60 13.91 -24.29 -3.57
C ALA A 60 13.72 -23.12 -2.62
N ASP A 61 13.03 -23.04 -1.65
CA ASP A 61 12.78 -21.95 -0.68
C ASP A 61 13.90 -20.87 -0.62
N ALA A 62 14.21 -20.28 -1.78
CA ALA A 62 15.31 -19.33 -1.94
C ALA A 62 14.99 -18.01 -1.21
N VAL A 63 15.92 -17.54 -0.38
CA VAL A 63 15.81 -16.27 0.37
C VAL A 63 16.95 -15.30 0.07
N PHE A 64 17.99 -15.75 -0.64
CA PHE A 64 19.10 -14.90 -1.10
C PHE A 64 19.64 -15.40 -2.47
N LEU A 65 20.34 -14.52 -3.19
CA LEU A 65 20.77 -14.80 -4.57
C LEU A 65 22.04 -15.64 -4.59
N ASP A 66 22.99 -15.33 -3.75
CA ASP A 66 24.29 -15.99 -3.71
C ASP A 66 24.84 -16.14 -2.28
N ASP A 67 25.98 -16.85 -2.16
CA ASP A 67 26.60 -17.12 -0.87
C ASP A 67 27.06 -15.85 -0.13
N SER A 68 27.28 -14.74 -0.84
CA SER A 68 27.66 -13.47 -0.21
C SER A 68 26.51 -12.87 0.61
N ASP A 69 25.25 -13.21 0.29
CA ASP A 69 24.06 -12.77 0.99
C ASP A 69 23.79 -13.57 2.28
N GLU A 70 24.46 -14.71 2.47
CA GLU A 70 24.27 -15.57 3.65
C GLU A 70 24.44 -14.80 4.97
N ARG A 71 25.37 -13.84 5.01
CA ARG A 71 25.58 -12.97 6.17
C ARG A 71 24.52 -11.89 6.31
N LEU A 72 23.99 -11.37 5.21
CA LEU A 72 23.06 -10.24 5.20
C LEU A 72 21.68 -10.63 5.74
N TYR A 73 21.20 -11.81 5.41
CA TYR A 73 19.87 -12.26 5.82
C TYR A 73 19.69 -12.32 7.35
N PRO A 74 20.54 -12.99 8.14
CA PRO A 74 20.39 -13.00 9.60
C PRO A 74 20.56 -11.60 10.21
N LEU A 75 21.35 -10.73 9.59
CA LEU A 75 21.47 -9.33 10.03
C LEU A 75 20.15 -8.57 9.82
N LEU A 76 19.50 -8.72 8.68
CA LEU A 76 18.17 -8.16 8.41
C LEU A 76 17.13 -8.72 9.37
N ARG A 77 17.17 -10.03 9.67
CA ARG A 77 16.27 -10.64 10.65
C ARG A 77 16.49 -10.10 12.07
N ALA A 78 17.75 -9.87 12.47
CA ALA A 78 18.06 -9.25 13.75
C ALA A 78 17.51 -7.83 13.85
N ILE A 79 17.62 -7.05 12.77
CA ILE A 79 17.05 -5.70 12.68
C ILE A 79 15.52 -5.73 12.76
N ASP A 80 14.86 -6.61 12.02
CA ASP A 80 13.40 -6.75 11.98
C ASP A 80 12.83 -7.20 13.34
N LEU A 81 13.45 -8.19 13.96
CA LEU A 81 13.11 -8.68 15.30
C LEU A 81 13.53 -7.72 16.42
N ASN A 82 14.22 -6.63 16.09
CA ASN A 82 14.78 -5.67 17.05
C ASN A 82 15.63 -6.34 18.15
N THR A 83 16.47 -7.28 17.76
CA THR A 83 17.35 -8.06 18.64
C THR A 83 18.80 -7.99 18.17
N THR A 84 19.72 -8.69 18.84
CA THR A 84 21.09 -8.88 18.35
C THR A 84 21.20 -10.14 17.50
N LEU A 85 22.23 -10.18 16.64
CA LEU A 85 22.49 -11.31 15.74
C LEU A 85 22.61 -12.66 16.48
N GLU A 86 23.18 -12.64 17.69
CA GLU A 86 23.33 -13.83 18.53
C GLU A 86 21.99 -14.39 19.00
N HIS A 87 21.00 -13.51 19.20
CA HIS A 87 19.67 -13.86 19.72
C HIS A 87 18.64 -14.12 18.63
N VAL A 88 19.02 -14.08 17.35
CA VAL A 88 18.11 -14.51 16.26
C VAL A 88 17.80 -16.00 16.42
N PRO A 89 16.54 -16.42 16.51
CA PRO A 89 16.17 -17.82 16.63
C PRO A 89 16.74 -18.69 15.50
N ALA A 90 17.10 -19.93 15.78
CA ALA A 90 17.63 -20.86 14.77
C ALA A 90 16.65 -21.08 13.61
N SER A 91 15.34 -21.05 13.87
CA SER A 91 14.29 -21.17 12.85
C SER A 91 14.25 -19.99 11.86
N GLU A 92 14.84 -18.85 12.23
CA GLU A 92 14.90 -17.62 11.43
C GLU A 92 16.25 -17.46 10.70
N ARG A 93 17.17 -18.42 10.89
CA ARG A 93 18.47 -18.42 10.23
C ARG A 93 18.40 -19.28 8.98
N PRO A 94 18.73 -18.75 7.79
CA PRO A 94 18.77 -19.56 6.59
C PRO A 94 19.98 -20.50 6.62
N GLU A 95 19.86 -21.62 5.93
CA GLU A 95 20.98 -22.49 5.63
C GLU A 95 21.50 -22.16 4.22
N LYS A 96 22.73 -22.54 3.89
CA LYS A 96 23.37 -22.31 2.56
C LYS A 96 22.50 -22.74 1.37
N ARG A 97 21.65 -23.75 1.56
CA ARG A 97 20.69 -24.22 0.54
C ARG A 97 19.57 -23.24 0.20
N HIS A 98 19.34 -22.19 1.01
CA HIS A 98 18.32 -21.19 0.74
C HIS A 98 18.79 -20.11 -0.23
N ARG A 99 19.85 -20.37 -0.99
CA ARG A 99 20.25 -19.54 -2.13
C ARG A 99 19.47 -19.88 -3.41
N TYR A 100 19.42 -18.93 -4.31
CA TYR A 100 18.91 -19.19 -5.65
C TYR A 100 19.87 -20.14 -6.38
N ALA A 101 19.36 -21.31 -6.78
CA ALA A 101 20.16 -22.36 -7.38
C ALA A 101 19.89 -22.49 -8.89
N PRO A 102 20.92 -22.85 -9.69
CA PRO A 102 20.72 -23.17 -11.10
C PRO A 102 19.76 -24.37 -11.30
N PRO A 103 18.99 -24.39 -12.40
CA PRO A 103 18.04 -25.49 -12.67
C PRO A 103 18.67 -26.89 -12.64
N GLU A 104 19.93 -27.01 -13.07
CA GLU A 104 20.65 -28.31 -13.11
C GLU A 104 20.95 -28.81 -11.67
N GLU A 105 21.15 -27.92 -10.73
CA GLU A 105 21.35 -28.29 -9.33
C GLU A 105 20.03 -28.76 -8.70
N ILE A 106 18.94 -28.06 -8.98
CA ILE A 106 17.59 -28.46 -8.55
C ILE A 106 17.23 -29.84 -9.14
N ALA A 107 17.44 -30.05 -10.43
CA ALA A 107 17.18 -31.33 -11.08
C ALA A 107 18.00 -32.48 -10.46
N ARG A 108 19.26 -32.22 -10.08
CA ARG A 108 20.11 -33.20 -9.39
C ARG A 108 19.61 -33.54 -8.00
N VAL A 109 19.19 -32.54 -7.22
CA VAL A 109 18.63 -32.74 -5.88
C VAL A 109 17.38 -33.60 -5.90
N PHE A 110 16.49 -33.37 -6.87
CA PHE A 110 15.24 -34.09 -7.00
C PHE A 110 15.31 -35.28 -8.01
N SER A 111 16.51 -35.77 -8.35
CA SER A 111 16.70 -36.86 -9.32
C SER A 111 15.94 -38.15 -8.98
N ALA A 112 15.65 -38.41 -7.70
CA ALA A 112 14.84 -39.54 -7.26
C ALA A 112 13.31 -39.33 -7.45
N VAL A 113 12.87 -38.11 -7.75
CA VAL A 113 11.46 -37.71 -7.96
C VAL A 113 11.40 -36.69 -9.08
N PRO A 114 11.83 -37.00 -10.31
CA PRO A 114 11.94 -36.03 -11.40
C PRO A 114 10.59 -35.40 -11.78
N GLU A 115 9.49 -36.13 -11.59
CA GLU A 115 8.14 -35.62 -11.76
C GLU A 115 7.81 -34.41 -10.90
N ALA A 116 8.51 -34.24 -9.75
CA ALA A 116 8.29 -33.07 -8.89
C ALA A 116 8.83 -31.76 -9.52
N VAL A 117 9.91 -31.84 -10.30
CA VAL A 117 10.44 -30.71 -11.05
C VAL A 117 9.49 -30.36 -12.20
N ALA A 118 9.09 -31.35 -12.99
CA ALA A 118 8.14 -31.13 -14.09
C ALA A 118 6.79 -30.57 -13.60
N ASN A 119 6.30 -31.03 -12.44
CA ASN A 119 5.08 -30.48 -11.85
C ASN A 119 5.27 -29.01 -11.40
N ALA A 120 6.45 -28.64 -10.90
CA ALA A 120 6.74 -27.26 -10.52
C ALA A 120 6.76 -26.33 -11.75
N GLU A 121 7.38 -26.76 -12.86
CA GLU A 121 7.36 -26.06 -14.15
C GLU A 121 5.93 -25.90 -14.67
N GLY A 122 5.13 -26.97 -14.70
CA GLY A 122 3.73 -26.93 -15.11
C GLY A 122 2.85 -26.06 -14.18
N LEU A 123 3.23 -25.88 -12.91
CA LEU A 123 2.57 -24.92 -12.01
C LEU A 123 2.84 -23.47 -12.43
N VAL A 124 4.09 -23.14 -12.77
CA VAL A 124 4.48 -21.80 -13.22
C VAL A 124 3.76 -21.44 -14.53
N GLU A 125 3.72 -22.37 -15.49
CA GLU A 125 3.00 -22.16 -16.76
C GLU A 125 1.51 -21.88 -16.55
N ARG A 126 0.87 -22.62 -15.63
CA ARG A 126 -0.56 -22.42 -15.29
C ARG A 126 -0.82 -21.19 -14.42
N ALA A 127 0.16 -20.72 -13.66
CA ALA A 127 0.07 -19.55 -12.82
C ALA A 127 0.30 -18.24 -13.60
N SER A 128 0.35 -18.28 -14.93
CA SER A 128 0.41 -17.08 -15.75
C SER A 128 -0.89 -16.29 -15.54
N CYS A 129 -0.78 -15.12 -15.00
CA CYS A 129 -1.90 -14.23 -14.72
C CYS A 129 -1.68 -12.94 -15.51
N ASP A 130 -2.34 -12.87 -16.69
CA ASP A 130 -2.40 -11.64 -17.45
C ASP A 130 -3.40 -10.69 -16.77
N GLY A 131 -2.93 -9.52 -16.34
CA GLY A 131 -3.83 -8.48 -15.88
C GLY A 131 -4.18 -8.49 -14.38
N ILE A 132 -3.24 -8.85 -13.50
CA ILE A 132 -3.37 -8.61 -12.06
C ILE A 132 -3.60 -7.12 -11.78
N ILE A 133 -3.01 -6.26 -12.60
CA ILE A 133 -3.17 -4.81 -12.54
C ILE A 133 -4.20 -4.40 -13.58
N SER A 134 -5.31 -3.81 -13.13
CA SER A 134 -6.33 -3.30 -14.04
C SER A 134 -5.82 -2.03 -14.76
N PRO A 135 -5.92 -1.95 -16.09
CA PRO A 135 -5.62 -0.72 -16.81
C PRO A 135 -6.69 0.37 -16.59
N ARG A 136 -7.74 0.08 -15.83
CA ARG A 136 -8.85 1.01 -15.56
C ARG A 136 -8.74 1.54 -14.15
N PHE A 137 -8.96 2.85 -14.02
CA PHE A 137 -9.05 3.48 -12.70
C PHE A 137 -10.23 2.96 -11.89
N VAL A 138 -9.97 2.70 -10.62
CA VAL A 138 -10.94 2.23 -9.63
C VAL A 138 -11.33 3.41 -8.75
N PHE A 139 -12.51 3.96 -8.98
CA PHE A 139 -13.05 5.07 -8.20
C PHE A 139 -13.83 4.57 -6.99
N PRO A 140 -13.85 5.34 -5.89
CA PRO A 140 -14.68 5.02 -4.75
C PRO A 140 -16.16 5.08 -5.11
N SER A 141 -16.98 4.21 -4.53
CA SER A 141 -18.43 4.26 -4.62
C SER A 141 -19.03 5.05 -3.46
N PHE A 142 -19.82 6.06 -3.77
CA PHE A 142 -20.53 6.84 -2.77
C PHE A 142 -21.86 6.16 -2.39
N ARG A 143 -21.95 5.66 -1.15
CA ARG A 143 -23.18 5.08 -0.58
C ARG A 143 -23.87 4.02 -1.46
N ALA A 144 -23.11 3.26 -2.23
CA ALA A 144 -23.62 2.27 -3.19
C ALA A 144 -24.62 2.82 -4.22
N MET A 145 -24.58 4.12 -4.49
CA MET A 145 -25.40 4.75 -5.51
C MET A 145 -24.89 4.41 -6.92
N SER A 146 -25.81 4.32 -7.88
CA SER A 146 -25.47 4.21 -9.30
C SER A 146 -24.86 5.52 -9.83
N ASP A 147 -24.17 5.47 -10.98
CA ASP A 147 -23.59 6.66 -11.62
C ASP A 147 -24.61 7.76 -11.88
N GLY A 148 -25.84 7.37 -12.30
CA GLY A 148 -26.91 8.32 -12.54
C GLY A 148 -27.42 8.99 -11.26
N GLU A 149 -27.46 8.27 -10.14
CA GLU A 149 -27.86 8.80 -8.84
C GLU A 149 -26.77 9.70 -8.27
N THR A 150 -25.52 9.29 -8.33
CA THR A 150 -24.37 10.11 -7.87
C THR A 150 -24.29 11.41 -8.65
N PHE A 151 -24.51 11.39 -9.98
CA PHE A 151 -24.48 12.60 -10.78
C PHE A 151 -25.63 13.56 -10.43
N ARG A 152 -26.85 13.05 -10.22
CA ARG A 152 -27.98 13.88 -9.78
C ARG A 152 -27.73 14.51 -8.41
N GLU A 153 -27.19 13.74 -7.49
CA GLU A 153 -26.85 14.22 -6.15
C GLU A 153 -25.74 15.27 -6.20
N LEU A 154 -24.70 15.06 -7.01
CA LEU A 154 -23.62 16.03 -7.22
C LEU A 154 -24.21 17.37 -7.72
N ARG A 155 -25.06 17.35 -8.75
CA ARG A 155 -25.72 18.53 -9.30
C ARG A 155 -26.54 19.25 -8.22
N ARG A 156 -27.40 18.52 -7.52
CA ARG A 156 -28.25 19.06 -6.46
C ARG A 156 -27.41 19.80 -5.38
N LEU A 157 -26.33 19.18 -4.95
CA LEU A 157 -25.43 19.76 -3.94
C LEU A 157 -24.67 21.00 -4.47
N CYS A 158 -24.32 21.03 -5.75
CA CYS A 158 -23.76 22.22 -6.38
C CYS A 158 -24.78 23.37 -6.47
N GLU A 159 -26.03 23.09 -6.81
CA GLU A 159 -27.11 24.09 -6.86
C GLU A 159 -27.37 24.67 -5.46
N GLU A 160 -27.43 23.85 -4.41
CA GLU A 160 -27.49 24.34 -3.02
C GLU A 160 -26.25 25.14 -2.62
N GLY A 161 -25.06 24.69 -3.08
CA GLY A 161 -23.81 25.42 -2.92
C GLY A 161 -23.84 26.80 -3.55
N ALA A 162 -24.44 26.94 -4.74
CA ALA A 162 -24.58 28.22 -5.41
C ALA A 162 -25.44 29.20 -4.59
N VAL A 163 -26.53 28.71 -4.01
CA VAL A 163 -27.36 29.54 -3.09
C VAL A 163 -26.54 30.00 -1.87
N ARG A 164 -25.77 29.08 -1.26
CA ARG A 164 -24.96 29.43 -0.07
C ARG A 164 -23.81 30.39 -0.36
N ARG A 165 -23.12 30.22 -1.53
CA ARG A 165 -21.90 30.96 -1.88
C ARG A 165 -22.17 32.28 -2.62
N TYR A 166 -23.20 32.30 -3.47
CA TYR A 166 -23.51 33.44 -4.35
C TYR A 166 -24.87 34.08 -4.08
N GLY A 167 -25.65 33.55 -3.12
CA GLY A 167 -27.02 34.01 -2.87
C GLY A 167 -28.02 33.55 -3.92
N GLY A 168 -27.59 32.75 -4.92
CA GLY A 168 -28.43 32.27 -6.02
C GLY A 168 -27.60 31.78 -7.20
N MET A 169 -28.29 31.25 -8.21
CA MET A 169 -27.68 30.74 -9.45
C MET A 169 -27.55 31.85 -10.49
N ARG A 170 -26.46 32.59 -10.48
CA ARG A 170 -26.13 33.61 -11.47
C ARG A 170 -25.86 32.99 -12.86
N PRO A 171 -26.05 33.72 -13.98
CA PRO A 171 -25.81 33.17 -15.33
C PRO A 171 -24.38 32.68 -15.58
N ASP A 172 -23.37 33.42 -15.12
CA ASP A 172 -21.94 33.04 -15.23
C ASP A 172 -21.61 31.80 -14.42
N VAL A 173 -22.12 31.69 -13.18
CA VAL A 173 -22.01 30.51 -12.33
C VAL A 173 -22.66 29.29 -12.99
N ARG A 174 -23.85 29.47 -13.55
CA ARG A 174 -24.56 28.39 -14.26
C ARG A 174 -23.78 27.89 -15.45
N GLN A 175 -23.30 28.79 -16.29
CA GLN A 175 -22.53 28.43 -17.49
C GLN A 175 -21.30 27.63 -17.15
N ARG A 176 -20.53 28.09 -16.14
CA ARG A 176 -19.33 27.40 -15.69
C ARG A 176 -19.65 26.05 -15.04
N LEU A 177 -20.70 25.98 -14.23
CA LEU A 177 -21.14 24.75 -13.58
C LEU A 177 -21.56 23.68 -14.59
N GLU A 178 -22.34 24.03 -15.58
CA GLU A 178 -22.78 23.10 -16.63
C GLU A 178 -21.60 22.57 -17.44
N HIS A 179 -20.64 23.42 -17.74
CA HIS A 179 -19.41 23.03 -18.43
C HIS A 179 -18.61 22.00 -17.63
N GLU A 180 -18.36 22.26 -16.34
CA GLU A 180 -17.61 21.35 -15.48
C GLU A 180 -18.36 20.04 -15.22
N LEU A 181 -19.67 20.10 -14.94
CA LEU A 181 -20.50 18.92 -14.73
C LEU A 181 -20.57 18.01 -15.97
N ALA A 182 -20.57 18.60 -17.20
CA ALA A 182 -20.55 17.81 -18.43
C ALA A 182 -19.26 16.95 -18.51
N ILE A 183 -18.09 17.52 -18.19
CA ILE A 183 -16.81 16.80 -18.21
C ILE A 183 -16.74 15.78 -17.07
N ILE A 184 -17.18 16.14 -15.86
CA ILE A 184 -17.21 15.23 -14.71
C ILE A 184 -18.12 14.01 -15.00
N ARG A 185 -19.27 14.22 -15.66
CA ARG A 185 -20.17 13.15 -16.07
C ARG A 185 -19.56 12.25 -17.12
N GLU A 186 -18.96 12.83 -18.16
CA GLU A 186 -18.29 12.10 -19.25
C GLU A 186 -17.17 11.20 -18.72
N LYS A 187 -16.44 11.67 -17.71
CA LYS A 187 -15.35 10.93 -17.08
C LYS A 187 -15.77 9.99 -15.94
N GLY A 188 -17.03 10.02 -15.49
CA GLY A 188 -17.53 9.18 -14.40
C GLY A 188 -17.03 9.58 -12.99
N PHE A 189 -16.62 10.84 -12.78
CA PHE A 189 -15.98 11.26 -11.51
C PHE A 189 -16.96 11.76 -10.45
N ALA A 190 -18.27 11.69 -10.67
CA ALA A 190 -19.28 12.21 -9.74
C ALA A 190 -19.16 11.60 -8.33
N SER A 191 -18.99 10.28 -8.26
CA SER A 191 -18.80 9.56 -6.98
C SER A 191 -17.56 10.03 -6.23
N TYR A 192 -16.46 10.27 -6.93
CA TYR A 192 -15.22 10.75 -6.34
C TYR A 192 -15.39 12.11 -5.65
N PHE A 193 -16.02 13.09 -6.32
CA PHE A 193 -16.34 14.40 -5.72
C PHE A 193 -17.22 14.28 -4.48
N LEU A 194 -18.22 13.38 -4.50
CA LEU A 194 -19.11 13.17 -3.36
C LEU A 194 -18.39 12.55 -2.17
N VAL A 195 -17.50 11.59 -2.42
CA VAL A 195 -16.67 10.99 -1.36
C VAL A 195 -15.75 12.03 -0.72
N VAL A 196 -15.05 12.83 -1.52
CA VAL A 196 -14.18 13.88 -0.99
C VAL A 196 -14.98 14.92 -0.21
N ARG A 197 -16.17 15.30 -0.69
CA ARG A 197 -17.08 16.19 0.05
C ARG A 197 -17.50 15.62 1.40
N ASP A 198 -17.87 14.35 1.44
CA ASP A 198 -18.26 13.66 2.67
C ASP A 198 -17.14 13.70 3.73
N ILE A 199 -15.90 13.50 3.28
CA ILE A 199 -14.70 13.59 4.13
C ILE A 199 -14.47 15.02 4.62
N VAL A 200 -14.53 16.00 3.73
CA VAL A 200 -14.29 17.43 4.05
C VAL A 200 -15.30 17.97 5.05
N GLN A 201 -16.54 17.49 5.01
CA GLN A 201 -17.58 17.92 5.94
C GLN A 201 -17.32 17.52 7.41
N GLN A 202 -16.39 16.60 7.65
CA GLN A 202 -16.00 16.22 9.02
C GLN A 202 -15.13 17.28 9.71
N CYS A 203 -14.57 18.22 8.93
CA CYS A 203 -13.77 19.31 9.44
C CYS A 203 -14.08 20.59 8.65
N PRO A 204 -14.81 21.57 9.20
CA PRO A 204 -15.31 22.73 8.46
C PRO A 204 -14.22 23.72 8.03
N ARG A 205 -13.01 23.59 8.55
CA ARG A 205 -11.86 24.47 8.26
C ARG A 205 -10.77 23.73 7.48
N THR A 206 -11.15 23.31 6.28
CA THR A 206 -10.24 22.66 5.32
C THR A 206 -9.82 23.63 4.23
N CYS A 207 -8.77 23.29 3.52
CA CYS A 207 -8.35 23.99 2.33
C CYS A 207 -8.01 23.00 1.22
N GLY A 208 -8.88 22.91 0.20
CA GLY A 208 -8.53 22.25 -1.04
C GLY A 208 -7.45 23.06 -1.74
N ARG A 209 -6.38 22.40 -2.15
CA ARG A 209 -5.22 23.04 -2.79
C ARG A 209 -4.97 22.49 -4.19
N GLY A 210 -3.92 22.99 -4.84
CA GLY A 210 -3.52 22.56 -6.16
C GLY A 210 -4.53 22.93 -7.24
N SER A 211 -4.65 22.07 -8.24
CA SER A 211 -5.54 22.31 -9.40
C SER A 211 -7.02 22.21 -9.05
N ALA A 212 -7.41 21.49 -8.01
CA ALA A 212 -8.80 21.37 -7.57
C ALA A 212 -9.43 22.74 -7.20
N ALA A 213 -8.61 23.72 -6.79
CA ALA A 213 -9.06 25.07 -6.49
C ALA A 213 -9.60 25.82 -7.72
N SER A 214 -9.33 25.37 -8.96
CA SER A 214 -9.83 25.98 -10.19
C SER A 214 -11.23 25.51 -10.60
N SER A 215 -11.82 24.57 -9.86
CA SER A 215 -13.14 24.01 -10.13
C SER A 215 -14.24 24.75 -9.36
N ILE A 216 -15.29 25.19 -10.07
CA ILE A 216 -16.49 25.74 -9.43
C ILE A 216 -17.24 24.64 -8.67
N VAL A 217 -17.23 23.40 -9.15
CA VAL A 217 -17.80 22.24 -8.44
C VAL A 217 -17.12 22.07 -7.08
N SER A 218 -15.77 22.10 -7.03
CA SER A 218 -15.02 22.04 -5.78
C SER A 218 -15.37 23.19 -4.82
N PHE A 219 -15.54 24.40 -5.34
CA PHE A 219 -15.93 25.58 -4.54
C PHE A 219 -17.35 25.46 -3.98
N LEU A 220 -18.31 25.05 -4.81
CA LEU A 220 -19.72 24.91 -4.41
C LEU A 220 -19.94 23.77 -3.40
N LEU A 221 -19.17 22.70 -3.52
CA LEU A 221 -19.18 21.58 -2.57
C LEU A 221 -18.45 21.91 -1.25
N GLY A 222 -17.67 22.99 -1.19
CA GLY A 222 -16.88 23.37 -0.02
C GLY A 222 -15.53 22.66 0.10
N LEU A 223 -15.04 22.04 -0.99
CA LEU A 223 -13.71 21.42 -1.04
C LEU A 223 -12.61 22.46 -1.03
N THR A 224 -12.86 23.64 -1.61
CA THR A 224 -11.97 24.81 -1.60
C THR A 224 -12.72 26.07 -1.21
N HIS A 225 -12.00 27.07 -0.70
CA HIS A 225 -12.50 28.41 -0.39
C HIS A 225 -12.11 29.43 -1.47
N VAL A 226 -11.35 29.04 -2.48
CA VAL A 226 -10.93 29.91 -3.58
C VAL A 226 -12.07 29.97 -4.61
N GLU A 227 -12.54 31.18 -4.90
CA GLU A 227 -13.63 31.43 -5.83
C GLU A 227 -13.07 31.50 -7.26
N PRO A 228 -13.35 30.51 -8.14
CA PRO A 228 -12.62 30.36 -9.40
C PRO A 228 -13.02 31.39 -10.47
N LEU A 229 -14.22 31.96 -10.42
CA LEU A 229 -14.64 32.99 -11.38
C LEU A 229 -14.01 34.34 -11.02
N HIS A 230 -13.97 34.70 -9.75
CA HIS A 230 -13.35 35.93 -9.29
C HIS A 230 -11.85 36.00 -9.64
N TYR A 231 -11.15 34.89 -9.45
CA TYR A 231 -9.72 34.79 -9.74
C TYR A 231 -9.43 34.33 -11.18
N ASN A 232 -10.44 34.20 -12.04
CA ASN A 232 -10.31 33.74 -13.43
C ASN A 232 -9.47 32.47 -13.58
N LEU A 233 -9.77 31.45 -12.78
CA LEU A 233 -9.04 30.19 -12.78
C LEU A 233 -9.56 29.25 -13.86
N PHE A 234 -8.62 28.61 -14.58
CA PHE A 234 -8.97 27.71 -15.68
C PHE A 234 -9.19 26.29 -15.17
N PHE A 235 -10.42 25.78 -15.35
CA PHE A 235 -10.81 24.40 -14.97
C PHE A 235 -10.01 23.34 -15.72
N GLU A 236 -9.63 23.61 -16.96
CA GLU A 236 -8.93 22.68 -17.84
C GLU A 236 -7.54 22.28 -17.30
N ARG A 237 -6.97 23.04 -16.39
CA ARG A 237 -5.76 22.65 -15.65
C ARG A 237 -6.01 21.53 -14.65
N PHE A 238 -7.21 21.45 -14.12
CA PHE A 238 -7.62 20.43 -13.17
C PHE A 238 -8.18 19.21 -13.89
N LEU A 239 -9.14 19.43 -14.80
CA LEU A 239 -9.81 18.36 -15.54
C LEU A 239 -10.17 18.83 -16.95
N ASN A 240 -9.82 18.04 -17.95
CA ASN A 240 -10.17 18.27 -19.34
C ASN A 240 -10.49 16.93 -20.04
N ARG A 241 -11.08 17.00 -21.24
CA ARG A 241 -11.48 15.79 -21.97
C ARG A 241 -10.34 14.91 -22.42
N GLY A 242 -9.17 15.50 -22.70
CA GLY A 242 -7.97 14.77 -23.14
C GLY A 242 -7.19 14.09 -21.98
N ARG A 243 -7.47 14.47 -20.75
CA ARG A 243 -6.81 13.87 -19.59
C ARG A 243 -7.33 12.45 -19.35
N THR A 244 -6.43 11.49 -19.28
CA THR A 244 -6.72 10.08 -18.96
C THR A 244 -6.71 9.81 -17.47
N ASP A 245 -5.82 10.49 -16.74
CA ASP A 245 -5.60 10.29 -15.31
C ASP A 245 -6.71 10.95 -14.47
N PRO A 246 -7.07 10.39 -13.31
CA PRO A 246 -8.01 10.99 -12.39
C PRO A 246 -7.52 12.37 -11.91
N PRO A 247 -8.47 13.29 -11.59
CA PRO A 247 -8.10 14.55 -10.98
C PRO A 247 -7.56 14.33 -9.56
N ASP A 248 -6.48 15.03 -9.22
CA ASP A 248 -5.89 15.00 -7.89
C ASP A 248 -6.57 16.05 -7.01
N ILE A 249 -7.29 15.58 -5.98
CA ILE A 249 -7.97 16.45 -5.02
C ILE A 249 -7.24 16.34 -3.68
N ASP A 250 -6.29 17.23 -3.48
CA ASP A 250 -5.58 17.38 -2.22
C ASP A 250 -6.38 18.24 -1.24
N VAL A 251 -6.52 17.78 -0.01
CA VAL A 251 -7.20 18.53 1.04
C VAL A 251 -6.32 18.68 2.27
N ASP A 252 -6.06 19.91 2.64
CA ASP A 252 -5.38 20.26 3.87
C ASP A 252 -6.38 20.40 5.04
N PHE A 253 -6.07 19.77 6.15
CA PHE A 253 -6.78 19.84 7.43
C PHE A 253 -5.89 20.48 8.49
N PRO A 254 -6.43 21.12 9.54
CA PRO A 254 -5.65 21.42 10.73
C PRO A 254 -4.95 20.13 11.21
N TRP A 255 -3.65 20.23 11.48
CA TRP A 255 -2.82 19.04 11.74
C TRP A 255 -3.32 18.18 12.90
N ASP A 256 -3.93 18.80 13.89
CA ASP A 256 -4.50 18.20 15.10
C ASP A 256 -5.90 17.58 14.88
N GLU A 257 -6.60 17.95 13.82
CA GLU A 257 -7.92 17.40 13.46
C GLU A 257 -7.83 16.27 12.42
N ARG A 258 -6.73 16.19 11.67
CA ARG A 258 -6.54 15.22 10.58
C ARG A 258 -6.77 13.77 11.01
N GLU A 259 -6.27 13.36 12.18
CA GLU A 259 -6.42 11.98 12.64
C GLU A 259 -7.89 11.62 12.88
N ALA A 260 -8.70 12.55 13.39
CA ALA A 260 -10.13 12.34 13.57
C ALA A 260 -10.85 12.14 12.22
N VAL A 261 -10.44 12.89 11.19
CA VAL A 261 -10.94 12.72 9.81
C VAL A 261 -10.55 11.35 9.24
N GLN A 262 -9.30 10.92 9.43
CA GLN A 262 -8.86 9.59 9.00
C GLN A 262 -9.67 8.48 9.70
N ARG A 263 -9.90 8.57 11.00
CA ARG A 263 -10.75 7.64 11.75
C ARG A 263 -12.18 7.61 11.25
N TYR A 264 -12.72 8.77 10.84
CA TYR A 264 -14.03 8.81 10.18
C TYR A 264 -14.01 8.01 8.88
N VAL A 265 -13.02 8.22 8.00
CA VAL A 265 -12.91 7.52 6.72
C VAL A 265 -12.90 6.00 6.93
N PHE A 266 -12.07 5.49 7.85
CA PHE A 266 -11.98 4.04 8.09
C PHE A 266 -13.24 3.45 8.72
N ARG A 267 -14.06 4.25 9.40
CA ARG A 267 -15.38 3.81 9.88
C ARG A 267 -16.43 3.87 8.77
N ALA A 268 -16.50 4.97 8.04
CA ALA A 268 -17.52 5.18 7.00
C ALA A 268 -17.33 4.25 5.79
N TYR A 269 -16.07 3.89 5.52
CA TYR A 269 -15.67 3.01 4.40
C TYR A 269 -14.99 1.74 4.91
N GLU A 270 -15.48 1.17 6.00
CA GLU A 270 -14.92 -0.04 6.61
C GLU A 270 -14.80 -1.18 5.60
N GLY A 271 -13.66 -1.87 5.61
CA GLY A 271 -13.33 -2.95 4.67
C GLY A 271 -13.05 -2.50 3.23
N ARG A 272 -13.23 -1.20 2.91
CA ARG A 272 -13.03 -0.62 1.56
C ARG A 272 -11.98 0.47 1.51
N ALA A 273 -11.41 0.86 2.64
CA ALA A 273 -10.40 1.91 2.72
C ALA A 273 -9.08 1.41 3.32
N GLY A 274 -7.96 1.97 2.86
CA GLY A 274 -6.62 1.70 3.38
C GLY A 274 -5.68 2.89 3.19
N MET A 275 -4.74 3.07 4.12
CA MET A 275 -3.64 4.02 3.96
C MET A 275 -2.68 3.53 2.88
N VAL A 276 -2.20 4.43 2.05
CA VAL A 276 -1.10 4.15 1.11
C VAL A 276 0.18 3.92 1.91
N ALA A 277 0.96 2.92 1.52
CA ALA A 277 2.26 2.64 2.13
C ALA A 277 3.34 3.64 1.67
N ASN A 278 4.43 3.62 2.42
CA ASN A 278 5.68 4.22 2.02
C ASN A 278 6.78 3.16 2.17
N HIS A 279 7.42 2.76 1.09
CA HIS A 279 8.51 1.79 1.11
C HIS A 279 9.78 2.50 1.60
N VAL A 280 10.01 2.43 2.91
CA VAL A 280 11.20 3.03 3.53
C VAL A 280 12.40 2.17 3.24
N THR A 281 13.45 2.76 2.65
CA THR A 281 14.73 2.10 2.41
C THR A 281 15.78 2.53 3.43
N PHE A 282 16.85 1.74 3.55
CA PHE A 282 17.99 2.13 4.36
C PHE A 282 18.69 3.34 3.73
N GLY A 283 18.62 4.48 4.37
CA GLY A 283 19.49 5.62 4.06
C GLY A 283 20.87 5.43 4.70
N ALA A 284 21.86 6.23 4.30
CA ALA A 284 23.24 6.07 4.74
C ALA A 284 23.43 5.99 6.28
N ARG A 285 22.65 6.74 7.06
CA ARG A 285 22.73 6.69 8.53
C ARG A 285 22.09 5.44 9.12
N SER A 286 20.93 5.03 8.62
CA SER A 286 20.23 3.83 9.10
C SER A 286 21.00 2.57 8.69
N ALA A 287 21.61 2.54 7.52
CA ALA A 287 22.47 1.46 7.04
C ALA A 287 23.71 1.23 7.92
N LEU A 288 24.17 2.24 8.66
CA LEU A 288 25.25 2.09 9.66
C LEU A 288 24.69 1.77 11.06
N ARG A 289 23.65 2.51 11.48
CA ARG A 289 23.12 2.45 12.84
C ARG A 289 22.45 1.11 13.16
N ASP A 290 21.61 0.63 12.25
CA ASP A 290 20.79 -0.54 12.52
C ASP A 290 21.62 -1.83 12.54
N PRO A 291 22.57 -2.07 11.61
CA PRO A 291 23.55 -3.17 11.76
C PRO A 291 24.41 -3.07 12.99
N ALA A 292 24.93 -1.88 13.33
CA ALA A 292 25.73 -1.70 14.53
C ALA A 292 24.96 -2.12 15.80
N LYS A 293 23.66 -1.78 15.87
CA LYS A 293 22.76 -2.21 16.94
C LYS A 293 22.56 -3.73 16.94
N ALA A 294 22.28 -4.32 15.77
CA ALA A 294 22.09 -5.76 15.61
C ALA A 294 23.34 -6.57 15.94
N LEU A 295 24.52 -6.00 15.76
CA LEU A 295 25.81 -6.58 16.17
C LEU A 295 26.14 -6.38 17.66
N GLY A 296 25.22 -5.79 18.44
CA GLY A 296 25.40 -5.60 19.89
C GLY A 296 26.27 -4.42 20.29
N MET A 297 26.56 -3.49 19.36
CA MET A 297 27.39 -2.31 19.64
C MET A 297 26.69 -1.39 20.66
N PRO A 298 27.41 -0.90 21.71
CA PRO A 298 26.86 0.05 22.67
C PRO A 298 26.38 1.36 22.02
N ALA A 299 25.34 1.98 22.58
CA ALA A 299 24.72 3.19 22.03
C ALA A 299 25.70 4.36 21.83
N GLY A 300 26.68 4.53 22.73
CA GLY A 300 27.72 5.56 22.62
C GLY A 300 28.65 5.35 21.42
N GLU A 301 29.01 4.08 21.15
CA GLU A 301 29.83 3.71 20.00
C GLU A 301 29.06 3.89 18.69
N ILE A 302 27.77 3.50 18.64
CA ILE A 302 26.89 3.74 17.51
C ILE A 302 26.81 5.24 17.19
N GLY A 303 26.68 6.07 18.24
CA GLY A 303 26.71 7.54 18.11
C GLY A 303 28.00 8.04 17.47
N SER A 304 29.14 7.46 17.87
CA SER A 304 30.47 7.80 17.33
C SER A 304 30.59 7.39 15.86
N VAL A 305 30.17 6.20 15.49
CA VAL A 305 30.15 5.71 14.09
C VAL A 305 29.33 6.65 13.19
N VAL A 306 28.13 7.01 13.62
CA VAL A 306 27.29 7.95 12.84
C VAL A 306 27.92 9.34 12.74
N ARG A 307 28.61 9.80 13.80
CA ARG A 307 29.34 11.07 13.79
C ARG A 307 30.51 11.02 12.82
N PHE A 308 31.34 9.97 12.83
CA PHE A 308 32.46 9.79 11.90
C PHE A 308 31.98 9.80 10.44
N PHE A 309 30.88 9.12 10.16
CA PHE A 309 30.27 9.16 8.84
C PHE A 309 29.90 10.59 8.41
N ARG A 310 29.23 11.36 9.31
CA ARG A 310 28.83 12.76 9.02
C ARG A 310 30.02 13.71 8.79
N LEU A 311 31.16 13.42 9.42
CA LEU A 311 32.39 14.22 9.28
C LEU A 311 33.27 13.77 8.10
N GLY A 312 32.89 12.74 7.35
CA GLY A 312 33.70 12.17 6.27
C GLY A 312 34.87 11.32 6.76
N GLU A 313 34.96 11.03 8.06
CA GLU A 313 36.02 10.25 8.70
C GLU A 313 35.77 8.72 8.55
N HIS A 314 35.50 8.27 7.31
CA HIS A 314 35.11 6.89 7.03
C HIS A 314 36.14 5.85 7.47
N GLY A 315 37.44 6.21 7.52
CA GLY A 315 38.49 5.32 7.99
C GLY A 315 38.39 4.94 9.47
N ARG A 316 37.62 5.68 10.27
CA ARG A 316 37.36 5.41 11.70
C ARG A 316 36.16 4.48 11.95
N ILE A 317 35.40 4.18 10.88
CA ILE A 317 34.28 3.24 10.94
C ILE A 317 34.84 1.82 10.70
N PRO A 318 34.47 0.82 11.53
CA PRO A 318 34.91 -0.56 11.34
C PRO A 318 34.67 -1.06 9.90
N PRO A 319 35.64 -1.74 9.25
CA PRO A 319 35.50 -2.18 7.86
C PRO A 319 34.23 -3.03 7.62
N TYR A 320 33.97 -4.01 8.49
CA TYR A 320 32.81 -4.88 8.38
C TYR A 320 31.49 -4.10 8.39
N LEU A 321 31.41 -3.04 9.20
CA LEU A 321 30.21 -2.21 9.28
C LEU A 321 30.01 -1.33 8.04
N ARG A 322 31.13 -0.88 7.42
CA ARG A 322 31.08 -0.15 6.13
C ARG A 322 30.60 -1.06 5.00
N GLU A 323 31.06 -2.29 4.97
CA GLU A 323 30.65 -3.30 3.99
C GLU A 323 29.16 -3.62 4.13
N ASP A 324 28.70 -3.92 5.34
CA ASP A 324 27.28 -4.17 5.63
C ASP A 324 26.42 -2.94 5.25
N ALA A 325 26.88 -1.73 5.58
CA ALA A 325 26.19 -0.49 5.25
C ALA A 325 26.11 -0.23 3.75
N ALA A 326 27.17 -0.50 3.01
CA ALA A 326 27.18 -0.35 1.56
C ALA A 326 26.20 -1.30 0.87
N ARG A 327 26.04 -2.51 1.38
CA ARG A 327 25.08 -3.48 0.86
C ARG A 327 23.63 -3.15 1.24
N LEU A 328 23.41 -2.59 2.42
CA LEU A 328 22.09 -2.25 2.92
C LEU A 328 21.54 -0.93 2.36
N GLN A 329 22.41 0.01 1.99
CA GLN A 329 21.96 1.31 1.49
C GLN A 329 21.07 1.17 0.25
N GLY A 330 19.85 1.71 0.32
CA GLY A 330 18.82 1.55 -0.71
C GLY A 330 17.98 0.27 -0.59
N PHE A 331 18.39 -0.67 0.26
CA PHE A 331 17.62 -1.90 0.49
C PHE A 331 16.31 -1.61 1.24
N PRO A 332 15.22 -2.35 1.00
CA PRO A 332 13.97 -2.20 1.76
C PRO A 332 14.20 -2.40 3.26
N ARG A 333 13.69 -1.46 4.06
CA ARG A 333 13.83 -1.49 5.52
C ARG A 333 12.51 -1.83 6.22
N ASN A 334 11.47 -1.11 5.93
CA ASN A 334 10.13 -1.35 6.46
C ASN A 334 9.07 -0.66 5.62
N LEU A 335 7.83 -1.11 5.75
CA LEU A 335 6.68 -0.35 5.28
C LEU A 335 6.32 0.72 6.31
N GLY A 336 6.36 1.97 5.88
CA GLY A 336 5.81 3.10 6.60
C GLY A 336 4.42 3.46 6.08
N THR A 337 3.78 4.40 6.73
CA THR A 337 2.49 4.96 6.28
C THR A 337 2.75 6.26 5.52
N HIS A 338 2.14 6.45 4.36
CA HIS A 338 2.15 7.72 3.65
C HIS A 338 1.55 8.83 4.54
N CYS A 339 2.04 10.06 4.40
CA CYS A 339 1.66 11.16 5.29
C CYS A 339 0.17 11.53 5.24
N GLY A 340 -0.54 11.21 4.17
CA GLY A 340 -1.96 11.56 4.00
C GLY A 340 -2.74 10.70 3.02
N GLY A 341 -2.06 9.92 2.18
CA GLY A 341 -2.70 9.14 1.11
C GLY A 341 -3.62 8.04 1.63
N VAL A 342 -4.87 8.08 1.20
CA VAL A 342 -5.88 7.06 1.47
C VAL A 342 -6.47 6.60 0.14
N VAL A 343 -6.67 5.30 0.02
CA VAL A 343 -7.44 4.70 -1.09
C VAL A 343 -8.77 4.22 -0.56
N ILE A 344 -9.82 4.46 -1.34
CA ILE A 344 -11.17 3.96 -1.07
C ILE A 344 -11.66 3.23 -2.33
N THR A 345 -12.08 1.98 -2.18
CA THR A 345 -12.53 1.12 -3.29
C THR A 345 -14.04 0.92 -3.28
N PRO A 346 -14.66 0.62 -4.43
CA PRO A 346 -16.10 0.38 -4.51
C PRO A 346 -16.55 -0.91 -3.79
N GLY A 347 -15.69 -1.93 -3.77
CA GLY A 347 -15.85 -3.20 -3.06
C GLY A 347 -14.80 -3.39 -1.98
N PRO A 348 -14.68 -4.61 -1.41
CA PRO A 348 -13.66 -4.91 -0.42
C PRO A 348 -12.25 -4.63 -0.96
N ILE A 349 -11.45 -3.86 -0.22
CA ILE A 349 -10.10 -3.45 -0.64
C ILE A 349 -9.15 -4.65 -0.79
N THR A 350 -9.42 -5.75 -0.08
CA THR A 350 -8.68 -7.01 -0.21
C THR A 350 -8.87 -7.71 -1.55
N GLY A 351 -9.83 -7.29 -2.37
CA GLY A 351 -9.96 -7.71 -3.76
C GLY A 351 -8.97 -7.02 -4.72
N TYR A 352 -8.26 -5.98 -4.23
CA TYR A 352 -7.30 -5.20 -5.02
C TYR A 352 -5.88 -5.34 -4.51
N THR A 353 -5.69 -5.40 -3.19
CA THR A 353 -4.38 -5.47 -2.54
C THR A 353 -4.48 -6.15 -1.18
N HIS A 354 -3.37 -6.66 -0.67
CA HIS A 354 -3.35 -7.14 0.71
C HIS A 354 -3.23 -5.99 1.71
N LEU A 355 -3.68 -6.23 2.94
CA LEU A 355 -3.68 -5.27 4.02
C LEU A 355 -2.74 -5.71 5.15
N GLN A 356 -2.09 -4.72 5.74
CA GLN A 356 -1.41 -4.83 7.03
C GLN A 356 -2.03 -3.84 8.02
N THR A 357 -1.75 -4.00 9.30
CA THR A 357 -2.11 -3.00 10.30
C THR A 357 -0.92 -2.08 10.54
N SER A 358 -1.10 -0.78 10.35
CA SER A 358 -0.06 0.21 10.65
C SER A 358 0.16 0.36 12.16
N ALA A 359 1.26 1.00 12.56
CA ALA A 359 1.54 1.29 13.97
C ALA A 359 0.46 2.16 14.65
N LEU A 360 -0.32 2.92 13.87
CA LEU A 360 -1.46 3.72 14.36
C LEU A 360 -2.78 2.94 14.40
N GLY A 361 -2.77 1.64 14.04
CA GLY A 361 -3.95 0.79 14.01
C GLY A 361 -4.83 0.97 12.76
N PHE A 362 -4.37 1.71 11.74
CA PHE A 362 -5.10 1.86 10.48
C PHE A 362 -4.77 0.74 9.49
N PRO A 363 -5.72 0.33 8.64
CA PRO A 363 -5.44 -0.54 7.50
C PRO A 363 -4.41 0.12 6.58
N LEU A 364 -3.35 -0.62 6.22
CA LEU A 364 -2.27 -0.18 5.35
C LEU A 364 -2.22 -1.11 4.14
N ILE A 365 -2.35 -0.55 2.93
CA ILE A 365 -2.14 -1.31 1.69
C ILE A 365 -0.65 -1.56 1.46
N ALA A 366 -0.31 -2.58 0.69
CA ALA A 366 1.10 -2.93 0.45
C ALA A 366 1.81 -1.98 -0.50
N TRP A 367 1.07 -1.24 -1.31
CA TRP A 367 1.62 -0.42 -2.38
C TRP A 367 1.93 0.99 -1.89
N GLU A 368 3.08 1.51 -2.34
CA GLU A 368 3.43 2.91 -2.22
C GLU A 368 2.72 3.74 -3.32
N LYS A 369 2.98 5.05 -3.36
CA LYS A 369 2.26 6.00 -4.21
C LYS A 369 2.22 5.58 -5.68
N ASP A 370 3.39 5.32 -6.29
CA ASP A 370 3.49 5.08 -7.74
C ASP A 370 2.86 3.73 -8.10
N ALA A 371 3.12 2.66 -7.33
CA ALA A 371 2.48 1.37 -7.51
C ALA A 371 0.96 1.41 -7.28
N THR A 372 0.47 2.30 -6.41
CA THR A 372 -0.98 2.52 -6.21
C THR A 372 -1.62 3.14 -7.45
N GLU A 373 -0.95 4.11 -8.07
CA GLU A 373 -1.39 4.75 -9.32
C GLU A 373 -1.31 3.77 -10.50
N ASP A 374 -0.23 2.99 -10.63
CA ASP A 374 -0.05 1.94 -11.64
C ASP A 374 -1.13 0.86 -11.54
N ALA A 375 -1.57 0.53 -10.32
CA ALA A 375 -2.68 -0.39 -10.08
C ALA A 375 -4.06 0.22 -10.38
N GLY A 376 -4.11 1.46 -10.83
CA GLY A 376 -5.35 2.18 -11.14
C GLY A 376 -6.15 2.61 -9.91
N LEU A 377 -5.60 2.53 -8.70
CA LEU A 377 -6.30 2.98 -7.50
C LEU A 377 -6.17 4.49 -7.34
N VAL A 378 -7.30 5.14 -7.08
CA VAL A 378 -7.32 6.60 -6.90
C VAL A 378 -6.99 6.95 -5.47
N LYS A 379 -5.89 7.70 -5.29
CA LYS A 379 -5.44 8.20 -4.00
C LYS A 379 -6.14 9.53 -3.66
N ILE A 380 -6.52 9.68 -2.41
CA ILE A 380 -7.04 10.91 -1.82
C ILE A 380 -6.05 11.36 -0.74
N ASP A 381 -5.50 12.57 -0.88
CA ASP A 381 -4.53 13.08 0.09
C ASP A 381 -5.21 13.91 1.19
N LEU A 382 -5.21 13.36 2.41
CA LEU A 382 -5.70 14.01 3.63
C LEU A 382 -4.50 14.55 4.42
N LEU A 383 -4.12 15.80 4.16
CA LEU A 383 -2.86 16.35 4.63
C LEU A 383 -3.04 17.18 5.90
N GLY A 384 -2.08 17.08 6.82
CA GLY A 384 -2.04 17.91 8.03
C GLY A 384 -1.29 19.21 7.78
N ASN A 385 -1.93 20.37 8.06
CA ASN A 385 -1.37 21.70 7.87
C ASN A 385 -1.37 22.48 9.17
N ARG A 386 -0.17 22.88 9.65
CA ARG A 386 -0.02 23.65 10.88
C ARG A 386 -0.57 25.07 10.75
N SER A 387 -0.41 25.70 9.59
CA SER A 387 -0.88 27.06 9.36
C SER A 387 -2.40 27.16 9.43
N LEU A 388 -3.13 26.12 9.00
CA LEU A 388 -4.59 26.06 9.16
C LEU A 388 -5.01 26.00 10.63
N ALA A 389 -4.31 25.25 11.47
CA ALA A 389 -4.56 25.22 12.90
C ALA A 389 -4.29 26.59 13.55
N VAL A 390 -3.16 27.23 13.20
CA VAL A 390 -2.84 28.58 13.68
C VAL A 390 -3.92 29.58 13.24
N LEU A 391 -4.35 29.56 11.98
CA LEU A 391 -5.42 30.42 11.47
C LEU A 391 -6.74 30.20 12.23
N ARG A 392 -7.14 28.94 12.41
CA ARG A 392 -8.34 28.57 13.19
C ARG A 392 -8.28 29.15 14.61
N ASP A 393 -7.16 28.94 15.30
CA ASP A 393 -6.99 29.37 16.69
C ASP A 393 -6.93 30.89 16.79
N THR A 394 -6.28 31.57 15.83
CA THR A 394 -6.25 33.04 15.77
C THR A 394 -7.66 33.62 15.60
N ILE A 395 -8.45 33.10 14.66
CA ILE A 395 -9.84 33.56 14.46
C ILE A 395 -10.67 33.32 15.73
N ALA A 396 -10.49 32.19 16.40
CA ALA A 396 -11.20 31.89 17.65
C ALA A 396 -10.78 32.82 18.79
N LEU A 397 -9.51 33.22 18.86
CA LEU A 397 -9.01 34.20 19.86
C LEU A 397 -9.52 35.58 19.57
N VAL A 398 -9.51 36.04 18.32
CA VAL A 398 -10.05 37.35 17.92
C VAL A 398 -11.54 37.45 18.25
N ALA A 399 -12.31 36.41 17.93
CA ALA A 399 -13.75 36.37 18.21
C ALA A 399 -14.11 36.41 19.73
N ARG A 400 -13.15 36.14 20.62
CA ARG A 400 -13.31 36.19 22.07
C ARG A 400 -12.93 37.56 22.69
N ARG A 401 -12.36 38.46 21.88
CA ARG A 401 -12.04 39.82 22.39
C ARG A 401 -13.33 40.60 22.64
N PRO A 402 -13.46 41.29 23.77
CA PRO A 402 -14.68 42.02 24.12
C PRO A 402 -15.00 43.17 23.17
N ASP A 403 -14.00 43.68 22.47
CA ASP A 403 -14.08 44.96 21.76
C ASP A 403 -14.16 44.81 20.23
N GLY A 404 -14.26 43.59 19.68
CA GLY A 404 -14.63 43.35 18.26
C GLY A 404 -13.76 44.04 17.18
N GLU A 405 -12.58 44.61 17.55
CA GLU A 405 -11.62 45.25 16.64
C GLU A 405 -10.45 44.33 16.25
#